data_fd98772f65d66cd213300ea1c8733e0a
#
_entry.id   fd98772f65d66cd213300ea1c8733e0a
#
_cell.length_a   1.000
_cell.length_b   1.000
_cell.length_c   1.000
_cell.angle_alpha   90.00
_cell.angle_beta   90.00
_cell.angle_gamma   90.00
#
_symmetry.space_group_name_H-M   'P 1'
#
loop_
_entity.id
_entity.type
_entity.pdbx_description
1 polymer ?
#
loop_
_entity_poly.entity_id
_entity_poly.type
_entity_poly.pdbx_seq_one_letter_code
_entity_poly.pdbx_strand_id
1 'polypeptide(L)'
;MVDDGKNAPPSTPQDYLPEIAQPSFPKVNFGVLTSFRYNVNWETDGKNPDQAAFARRVPAAARSLHGRRVSVEGYMIPVTLFENDSKTTEFLLLPDTKACCEGKTPKQNGWVLVRTSPIGVKPKIDKLLRVTGEFTVKERWRPADGFFKGLYHMTCETLDPVAL
;
A
#
# COMPACT_ATOMS: atom_id res chain seq x y z
N MET A 1 -29.46 -14.03 -23.29
CA MET A 1 -29.20 -14.27 -23.75
C MET A 1 -28.55 -14.26 -23.34
N VAL A 2 -28.97 -13.93 -23.32
CA VAL A 2 -28.78 -14.04 -23.60
C VAL A 2 -28.31 -13.94 -22.99
N ASP A 3 -28.70 -13.69 -23.13
CA ASP A 3 -28.68 -13.70 -23.30
C ASP A 3 -28.22 -13.53 -22.66
N ASP A 4 -28.83 -13.48 -22.84
CA ASP A 4 -28.78 -13.43 -23.02
C ASP A 4 -28.17 -13.20 -22.34
N GLY A 5 -28.89 -12.99 -22.29
CA GLY A 5 -28.77 -12.96 -22.54
C GLY A 5 -28.12 -12.67 -21.74
N LYS A 6 -28.25 -12.41 -21.74
CA LYS A 6 -27.95 -12.26 -21.83
C LYS A 6 -27.21 -11.89 -21.40
N ASN A 7 -28.23 -12.05 -21.21
CA ASN A 7 -27.57 -11.91 -21.61
C ASN A 7 -26.74 -11.43 -21.30
N ALA A 8 -27.65 -11.24 -21.14
CA ALA A 8 -26.92 -11.04 -21.74
C ALA A 8 -26.27 -10.59 -21.55
N PRO A 9 -26.55 -10.27 -21.52
CA PRO A 9 -25.80 -10.10 -22.05
C PRO A 9 -25.05 -9.60 -21.83
N PRO A 10 -25.50 -9.21 -21.78
CA PRO A 10 -24.72 -9.01 -22.36
C PRO A 10 -23.93 -8.47 -22.31
N SER A 11 -24.33 -8.12 -22.12
CA SER A 11 -23.53 -7.89 -22.79
C SER A 11 -22.78 -7.46 -22.84
N THR A 12 -22.78 -6.99 -22.53
CA THR A 12 -22.03 -6.81 -23.07
C THR A 12 -21.18 -6.47 -23.01
N PRO A 13 -21.40 -6.16 -23.04
CA PRO A 13 -20.52 -6.03 -23.29
C PRO A 13 -19.62 -5.75 -23.10
N GLN A 14 -19.66 -5.54 -23.00
CA GLN A 14 -18.86 -5.57 -23.17
C GLN A 14 -18.10 -5.00 -23.26
N ASP A 15 -18.52 -4.83 -23.20
CA ASP A 15 -17.97 -4.47 -23.45
C ASP A 15 -17.54 -3.56 -23.28
N TYR A 16 -18.00 -3.44 -22.94
CA TYR A 16 -17.63 -2.92 -22.78
C TYR A 16 -17.08 -2.32 -22.36
N LEU A 17 -17.12 -2.10 -22.11
CA LEU A 17 -16.71 -1.95 -21.57
C LEU A 17 -15.96 -1.32 -21.28
N PRO A 18 -16.34 -1.25 -21.81
CA PRO A 18 -15.32 -0.62 -21.43
C PRO A 18 -14.91 -0.17 -20.14
N GLU A 19 -14.61 0.70 -19.67
CA GLU A 19 -14.05 0.91 -18.48
C GLU A 19 -14.82 0.29 -17.48
N ILE A 20 -15.82 -0.01 -17.86
CA ILE A 20 -16.55 -0.87 -17.09
C ILE A 20 -15.85 -2.05 -16.76
N ALA A 21 -15.02 -2.40 -17.59
CA ALA A 21 -14.32 -3.58 -17.39
C ALA A 21 -13.22 -3.47 -16.37
N GLN A 22 -12.97 -2.32 -15.84
CA GLN A 22 -11.98 -2.18 -14.80
C GLN A 22 -12.53 -2.72 -13.50
N PRO A 23 -12.04 -3.87 -12.99
CA PRO A 23 -12.49 -4.31 -11.70
C PRO A 23 -12.07 -3.28 -10.67
N SER A 24 -13.00 -2.81 -9.86
CA SER A 24 -12.63 -1.94 -8.76
C SER A 24 -12.07 -2.82 -7.67
N PHE A 25 -10.80 -2.64 -7.35
CA PHE A 25 -10.20 -3.36 -6.25
C PHE A 25 -10.68 -2.79 -4.93
N PRO A 26 -10.83 -3.62 -3.89
CA PRO A 26 -11.23 -3.13 -2.59
C PRO A 26 -10.31 -2.01 -2.13
N LYS A 27 -10.92 -0.96 -1.60
CA LYS A 27 -10.17 0.17 -1.08
C LYS A 27 -9.88 -0.08 0.40
N VAL A 28 -8.61 0.04 0.78
CA VAL A 28 -8.18 -0.11 2.16
C VAL A 28 -7.89 1.27 2.71
N ASN A 29 -8.56 1.61 3.81
CA ASN A 29 -8.37 2.90 4.45
C ASN A 29 -7.32 2.82 5.53
N PHE A 30 -6.54 3.89 5.69
CA PHE A 30 -5.57 3.97 6.78
C PHE A 30 -6.23 3.83 8.14
N GLY A 31 -7.51 4.22 8.26
CA GLY A 31 -8.23 4.03 9.50
C GLY A 31 -8.25 2.58 9.97
N VAL A 32 -8.34 1.64 9.04
CA VAL A 32 -8.26 0.21 9.36
C VAL A 32 -6.84 -0.18 9.74
N LEU A 33 -5.86 0.29 8.96
CA LEU A 33 -4.46 -0.07 9.15
C LEU A 33 -3.91 0.44 10.48
N THR A 34 -4.42 1.55 10.96
CA THR A 34 -3.95 2.18 12.19
C THR A 34 -4.91 2.02 13.36
N SER A 35 -5.92 1.16 13.23
CA SER A 35 -7.01 1.04 14.21
C SER A 35 -6.59 0.34 15.50
N PHE A 36 -5.39 -0.19 15.57
CA PHE A 36 -4.91 -0.93 16.74
C PHE A 36 -3.57 -0.36 17.18
N ARG A 37 -3.25 -0.55 18.46
CA ARG A 37 -1.95 -0.14 18.99
C ARG A 37 -0.92 -1.15 18.53
N TYR A 38 0.13 -0.65 17.86
CA TYR A 38 1.15 -1.50 17.30
C TYR A 38 2.53 -1.00 17.70
N ASN A 39 3.31 -1.88 18.29
CA ASN A 39 4.70 -1.58 18.69
C ASN A 39 5.56 -2.80 18.45
N VAL A 40 6.71 -2.60 17.86
CA VAL A 40 7.72 -3.65 17.72
C VAL A 40 8.91 -3.29 18.60
N ASN A 41 9.53 -4.33 19.17
CA ASN A 41 10.75 -4.17 19.95
C ASN A 41 11.93 -4.39 19.03
N TRP A 42 12.69 -3.33 18.76
CA TRP A 42 13.79 -3.38 17.80
C TRP A 42 14.92 -4.30 18.22
N GLU A 43 15.03 -4.61 19.52
CA GLU A 43 16.10 -5.46 20.02
C GLU A 43 15.78 -6.94 19.89
N THR A 44 14.52 -7.32 19.95
CA THR A 44 14.13 -8.72 20.01
C THR A 44 13.31 -9.19 18.82
N ASP A 45 12.37 -8.38 18.36
CA ASP A 45 11.39 -8.85 17.39
C ASP A 45 11.96 -9.20 16.02
N GLY A 46 12.96 -8.44 15.57
CA GLY A 46 13.57 -8.69 14.26
C GLY A 46 14.53 -9.86 14.24
N LYS A 47 14.96 -10.34 15.41
CA LYS A 47 15.97 -11.39 15.50
C LYS A 47 15.38 -12.78 15.56
N ASN A 48 14.19 -12.89 16.12
CA ASN A 48 13.52 -14.17 16.30
C ASN A 48 12.10 -14.09 15.77
N PRO A 49 11.92 -14.30 14.45
CA PRO A 49 10.58 -14.28 13.88
C PRO A 49 9.71 -15.33 14.56
N ASP A 50 8.59 -14.88 15.09
CA ASP A 50 7.65 -15.74 15.80
C ASP A 50 6.26 -15.40 15.31
N GLN A 51 5.65 -16.34 14.59
CA GLN A 51 4.33 -16.12 14.00
C GLN A 51 3.25 -15.94 15.07
N ALA A 52 3.39 -16.58 16.21
CA ALA A 52 2.43 -16.42 17.29
C ALA A 52 2.52 -14.99 17.86
N ALA A 53 3.73 -14.48 18.01
CA ALA A 53 3.92 -13.12 18.48
C ALA A 53 3.38 -12.10 17.46
N PHE A 54 3.61 -12.35 16.18
CA PHE A 54 3.07 -11.52 15.12
C PHE A 54 1.54 -11.48 15.18
N ALA A 55 0.91 -12.64 15.33
CA ALA A 55 -0.56 -12.71 15.40
C ALA A 55 -1.11 -12.00 16.64
N ARG A 56 -0.33 -11.91 17.71
CA ARG A 56 -0.74 -11.16 18.89
C ARG A 56 -0.64 -9.65 18.68
N ARG A 57 0.34 -9.21 17.88
CA ARG A 57 0.55 -7.78 17.63
C ARG A 57 -0.38 -7.24 16.55
N VAL A 58 -0.77 -8.07 15.59
CA VAL A 58 -1.51 -7.62 14.42
C VAL A 58 -2.87 -8.34 14.37
N PRO A 59 -3.97 -7.62 14.44
CA PRO A 59 -5.30 -8.24 14.44
C PRO A 59 -5.62 -8.97 13.13
N ALA A 60 -6.54 -9.90 13.20
CA ALA A 60 -6.95 -10.69 12.04
C ALA A 60 -7.46 -9.81 10.90
N ALA A 61 -8.14 -8.71 11.21
CA ALA A 61 -8.64 -7.81 10.17
C ALA A 61 -7.51 -7.24 9.30
N ALA A 62 -6.39 -6.88 9.93
CA ALA A 62 -5.23 -6.40 9.18
C ALA A 62 -4.51 -7.56 8.49
N ARG A 63 -4.31 -8.67 9.19
CA ARG A 63 -3.61 -9.83 8.61
C ARG A 63 -4.33 -10.41 7.40
N SER A 64 -5.65 -10.29 7.34
CA SER A 64 -6.43 -10.83 6.24
C SER A 64 -6.20 -10.10 4.92
N LEU A 65 -5.56 -8.93 4.96
CA LEU A 65 -5.24 -8.17 3.75
C LEU A 65 -4.00 -8.71 3.03
N HIS A 66 -3.24 -9.58 3.69
CA HIS A 66 -2.01 -10.11 3.12
C HIS A 66 -2.27 -10.86 1.81
N GLY A 67 -1.52 -10.51 0.78
CA GLY A 67 -1.61 -11.15 -0.54
C GLY A 67 -2.79 -10.70 -1.37
N ARG A 68 -3.54 -9.70 -0.93
CA ARG A 68 -4.72 -9.24 -1.66
C ARG A 68 -4.39 -8.06 -2.55
N ARG A 69 -5.12 -7.96 -3.64
CA ARG A 69 -5.02 -6.84 -4.54
C ARG A 69 -5.98 -5.77 -4.10
N VAL A 70 -5.46 -4.60 -3.73
CA VAL A 70 -6.25 -3.53 -3.14
C VAL A 70 -5.80 -2.18 -3.66
N SER A 71 -6.56 -1.14 -3.36
CA SER A 71 -6.11 0.24 -3.56
C SER A 71 -6.05 0.95 -2.22
N VAL A 72 -5.02 1.80 -2.06
CA VAL A 72 -4.82 2.60 -0.86
C VAL A 72 -4.59 4.04 -1.30
N GLU A 73 -5.24 4.97 -0.63
CA GLU A 73 -5.04 6.40 -0.90
C GLU A 73 -4.21 7.03 0.19
N GLY A 74 -3.28 7.87 -0.21
CA GLY A 74 -2.39 8.53 0.72
C GLY A 74 -1.44 9.49 0.06
N TYR A 75 -0.49 9.99 0.84
CA TYR A 75 0.50 10.97 0.40
C TYR A 75 1.87 10.35 0.36
N MET A 76 2.65 10.68 -0.66
CA MET A 76 3.93 10.04 -0.94
C MET A 76 5.09 10.77 -0.28
N ILE A 77 6.01 10.00 0.34
CA ILE A 77 7.35 10.47 0.67
C ILE A 77 8.33 9.53 -0.02
N PRO A 78 9.12 10.02 -1.01
CA PRO A 78 10.09 9.17 -1.69
C PRO A 78 11.16 8.67 -0.72
N VAL A 79 11.52 7.39 -0.83
CA VAL A 79 12.61 6.81 -0.06
C VAL A 79 13.89 6.81 -0.88
N THR A 80 13.78 6.51 -2.18
CA THR A 80 14.94 6.52 -3.08
C THR A 80 14.64 7.47 -4.23
N LEU A 81 15.67 8.23 -4.64
CA LEU A 81 15.57 9.12 -5.79
C LEU A 81 16.76 8.86 -6.70
N PHE A 82 16.49 8.73 -7.99
CA PHE A 82 17.57 8.65 -8.96
C PHE A 82 18.11 10.05 -9.17
N GLU A 83 19.42 10.16 -9.14
CA GLU A 83 20.11 11.44 -9.14
C GLU A 83 19.76 12.32 -10.32
N ASN A 84 19.64 11.74 -11.50
CA ASN A 84 19.52 12.50 -12.74
C ASN A 84 18.10 12.74 -13.21
N ASP A 85 17.13 11.94 -12.80
CA ASP A 85 15.78 12.09 -13.32
C ASP A 85 14.72 12.27 -12.22
N SER A 86 15.14 12.32 -10.98
CA SER A 86 14.27 12.55 -9.84
C SER A 86 13.12 11.55 -9.75
N LYS A 87 13.35 10.34 -10.20
CA LYS A 87 12.34 9.28 -10.05
C LYS A 87 12.61 8.47 -8.79
N THR A 88 11.58 7.85 -8.27
CA THR A 88 11.70 6.97 -7.11
C THR A 88 11.18 5.59 -7.45
N THR A 89 11.86 4.56 -6.93
CA THR A 89 11.41 3.18 -7.04
C THR A 89 10.79 2.68 -5.75
N GLU A 90 10.87 3.49 -4.70
CA GLU A 90 10.36 3.10 -3.39
C GLU A 90 9.93 4.34 -2.65
N PHE A 91 8.72 4.34 -2.12
CA PHE A 91 8.22 5.48 -1.37
C PHE A 91 7.31 5.02 -0.24
N LEU A 92 7.17 5.88 0.76
CA LEU A 92 6.20 5.67 1.82
C LEU A 92 4.89 6.32 1.42
N LEU A 93 3.79 5.64 1.67
CA LEU A 93 2.45 6.20 1.50
C LEU A 93 1.88 6.43 2.89
N LEU A 94 1.47 7.66 3.18
CA LEU A 94 1.01 8.08 4.50
C LEU A 94 -0.41 8.62 4.44
N PRO A 95 -1.13 8.57 5.57
CA PRO A 95 -2.53 9.03 5.58
C PRO A 95 -2.69 10.56 5.46
N ASP A 96 -1.63 11.31 5.78
CA ASP A 96 -1.67 12.77 5.75
C ASP A 96 -0.28 13.32 5.47
N THR A 97 -0.16 14.64 5.47
CA THR A 97 1.11 15.30 5.15
C THR A 97 1.94 15.69 6.37
N LYS A 98 1.60 15.20 7.55
CA LYS A 98 2.29 15.62 8.77
C LYS A 98 3.77 15.25 8.78
N ALA A 99 4.09 14.04 8.30
CA ALA A 99 5.48 13.59 8.29
C ALA A 99 6.33 14.40 7.32
N CYS A 100 5.83 14.67 6.12
CA CYS A 100 6.63 15.39 5.12
C CYS A 100 6.67 16.90 5.37
N CYS A 101 5.61 17.49 5.94
CA CYS A 101 5.48 18.94 6.00
C CYS A 101 5.60 19.51 7.39
N GLU A 102 5.35 18.70 8.42
CA GLU A 102 5.43 19.13 9.81
C GLU A 102 6.51 18.38 10.61
N GLY A 103 7.21 17.45 9.96
CA GLY A 103 8.29 16.72 10.61
C GLY A 103 7.83 15.74 11.68
N LYS A 104 6.58 15.33 11.67
CA LYS A 104 6.06 14.42 12.68
C LYS A 104 6.37 12.98 12.32
N THR A 105 6.78 12.20 13.34
CA THR A 105 7.06 10.78 13.13
C THR A 105 5.77 10.00 13.05
N PRO A 106 5.55 9.22 11.97
CA PRO A 106 4.34 8.40 11.90
C PRO A 106 4.40 7.23 12.88
N LYS A 107 3.23 6.68 13.20
CA LYS A 107 3.15 5.46 14.00
C LYS A 107 3.79 4.30 13.23
N GLN A 108 4.20 3.26 13.95
CA GLN A 108 4.88 2.12 13.31
C GLN A 108 3.96 1.35 12.35
N ASN A 109 2.65 1.45 12.50
CA ASN A 109 1.69 0.92 11.53
C ASN A 109 1.04 2.05 10.71
N GLY A 110 1.69 3.18 10.59
CA GLY A 110 1.13 4.37 9.97
C GLY A 110 1.60 4.64 8.56
N TRP A 111 2.28 3.71 7.91
CA TRP A 111 2.70 3.90 6.52
C TRP A 111 2.62 2.59 5.75
N VAL A 112 2.54 2.71 4.43
CA VAL A 112 2.67 1.58 3.52
C VAL A 112 3.92 1.84 2.69
N LEU A 113 4.87 0.91 2.71
CA LEU A 113 6.07 1.00 1.89
C LEU A 113 5.73 0.46 0.51
N VAL A 114 5.79 1.32 -0.49
CA VAL A 114 5.39 0.97 -1.86
C VAL A 114 6.62 0.85 -2.73
N ARG A 115 6.71 -0.27 -3.46
CA ARG A 115 7.78 -0.49 -4.42
C ARG A 115 7.19 -0.43 -5.82
N THR A 116 7.83 0.34 -6.69
CA THR A 116 7.42 0.46 -8.08
C THR A 116 8.26 -0.47 -8.97
N SER A 117 8.01 -0.41 -10.27
CA SER A 117 8.86 -1.09 -11.24
C SER A 117 10.26 -0.48 -11.22
N PRO A 118 11.26 -1.16 -11.79
CA PRO A 118 12.63 -0.61 -11.83
C PRO A 118 12.75 0.72 -12.55
N ILE A 119 11.80 1.07 -13.41
CA ILE A 119 11.82 2.36 -14.10
C ILE A 119 11.53 3.50 -13.12
N GLY A 120 10.75 3.23 -12.09
CA GLY A 120 10.40 4.24 -11.11
C GLY A 120 9.25 5.14 -11.55
N VAL A 121 8.86 6.03 -10.65
CA VAL A 121 7.80 7.01 -10.91
C VAL A 121 8.28 8.37 -10.45
N LYS A 122 7.73 9.41 -11.06
CA LYS A 122 8.00 10.77 -10.62
C LYS A 122 7.32 11.01 -9.28
N PRO A 123 8.03 11.56 -8.30
CA PRO A 123 7.39 11.93 -7.03
C PRO A 123 6.28 12.95 -7.24
N LYS A 124 5.20 12.77 -6.51
CA LYS A 124 4.06 13.70 -6.52
C LYS A 124 3.77 14.09 -5.08
N ILE A 125 4.44 15.14 -4.63
CA ILE A 125 4.35 15.61 -3.25
C ILE A 125 3.09 16.45 -3.08
N ASP A 126 2.49 16.38 -1.89
CA ASP A 126 1.31 17.18 -1.51
C ASP A 126 0.06 16.88 -2.34
N LYS A 127 0.01 15.72 -2.96
CA LYS A 127 -1.18 15.30 -3.69
C LYS A 127 -1.68 13.98 -3.14
N LEU A 128 -2.98 13.87 -3.01
CA LEU A 128 -3.58 12.61 -2.62
C LEU A 128 -3.49 11.65 -3.81
N LEU A 129 -2.87 10.51 -3.58
CA LEU A 129 -2.62 9.52 -4.63
C LEU A 129 -3.34 8.23 -4.31
N ARG A 130 -3.75 7.50 -5.34
CA ARG A 130 -4.29 6.15 -5.20
C ARG A 130 -3.28 5.18 -5.76
N VAL A 131 -2.84 4.26 -4.91
CA VAL A 131 -1.92 3.19 -5.30
C VAL A 131 -2.72 1.91 -5.36
N THR A 132 -2.63 1.19 -6.48
CA THR A 132 -3.29 -0.10 -6.64
C THR A 132 -2.23 -1.16 -6.86
N GLY A 133 -2.38 -2.28 -6.18
CA GLY A 133 -1.44 -3.38 -6.32
C GLY A 133 -1.61 -4.42 -5.24
N GLU A 134 -0.64 -5.32 -5.17
CA GLU A 134 -0.66 -6.39 -4.18
C GLU A 134 -0.21 -5.88 -2.82
N PHE A 135 -0.98 -6.19 -1.79
CA PHE A 135 -0.75 -5.74 -0.43
C PHE A 135 -0.15 -6.87 0.40
N THR A 136 0.89 -6.56 1.15
CA THR A 136 1.56 -7.54 2.01
C THR A 136 1.55 -7.02 3.44
N VAL A 137 1.14 -7.89 4.37
CA VAL A 137 1.19 -7.59 5.80
C VAL A 137 2.25 -8.49 6.40
N LYS A 138 3.43 -7.93 6.67
CA LYS A 138 4.57 -8.68 7.17
C LYS A 138 5.57 -7.72 7.78
N GLU A 139 6.04 -8.04 8.96
CA GLU A 139 7.08 -7.22 9.59
C GLU A 139 8.39 -7.44 8.84
N ARG A 140 8.94 -6.37 8.29
CA ARG A 140 10.17 -6.43 7.53
C ARG A 140 11.26 -5.64 8.21
N TRP A 141 12.45 -6.22 8.21
CA TRP A 141 13.62 -5.65 8.87
C TRP A 141 14.77 -5.61 7.87
N ARG A 142 15.61 -4.59 7.98
CA ARG A 142 16.78 -4.49 7.11
C ARG A 142 17.89 -5.37 7.71
N PRO A 143 18.40 -6.37 6.97
CA PRO A 143 19.37 -7.31 7.55
C PRO A 143 20.65 -6.65 8.04
N ALA A 144 21.08 -5.58 7.38
CA ALA A 144 22.37 -4.96 7.67
C ALA A 144 22.43 -4.37 9.09
N ASP A 145 21.34 -3.75 9.55
CA ASP A 145 21.37 -3.02 10.83
C ASP A 145 20.12 -3.24 11.69
N GLY A 146 19.20 -4.11 11.24
CA GLY A 146 17.99 -4.39 12.01
C GLY A 146 16.96 -3.28 11.96
N PHE A 147 17.09 -2.34 11.04
CA PHE A 147 16.13 -1.25 10.93
C PHE A 147 14.76 -1.78 10.52
N PHE A 148 13.72 -1.34 11.23
CA PHE A 148 12.34 -1.75 10.94
C PHE A 148 11.82 -1.02 9.70
N LYS A 149 11.50 -1.76 8.65
CA LYS A 149 11.07 -1.19 7.38
C LYS A 149 9.55 -1.01 7.29
N GLY A 150 8.80 -1.62 8.17
CA GLY A 150 7.36 -1.44 8.21
C GLY A 150 6.58 -2.72 8.24
N LEU A 151 5.29 -2.58 8.56
CA LEU A 151 4.33 -3.68 8.62
C LEU A 151 3.59 -3.88 7.30
N TYR A 152 3.35 -2.81 6.57
CA TYR A 152 2.56 -2.85 5.33
C TYR A 152 3.43 -2.53 4.13
N HIS A 153 3.26 -3.34 3.08
CA HIS A 153 4.03 -3.20 1.85
C HIS A 153 3.11 -3.39 0.65
N MET A 154 3.39 -2.67 -0.42
CA MET A 154 2.66 -2.84 -1.67
C MET A 154 3.61 -2.90 -2.83
N THR A 155 3.24 -3.71 -3.83
CA THR A 155 3.86 -3.64 -5.15
C THR A 155 2.92 -2.81 -6.01
N CYS A 156 3.41 -1.66 -6.47
CA CYS A 156 2.59 -0.71 -7.21
C CYS A 156 2.34 -1.19 -8.64
N GLU A 157 1.07 -1.33 -8.99
CA GLU A 157 0.68 -1.60 -10.37
C GLU A 157 0.22 -0.34 -11.06
N THR A 158 -0.56 0.48 -10.37
CA THR A 158 -0.98 1.79 -10.88
C THR A 158 -0.88 2.83 -9.79
N LEU A 159 -0.61 4.06 -10.21
CA LEU A 159 -0.48 5.21 -9.31
C LEU A 159 -1.20 6.38 -9.98
N ASP A 160 -2.29 6.82 -9.37
CA ASP A 160 -3.13 7.87 -9.94
C ASP A 160 -3.41 8.95 -8.92
N PRO A 161 -3.45 10.22 -9.35
CA PRO A 161 -3.94 11.28 -8.48
C PRO A 161 -5.43 11.08 -8.22
N VAL A 162 -5.85 11.41 -7.01
CA VAL A 162 -7.27 11.37 -6.66
C VAL A 162 -7.84 12.75 -6.94
N ALA A 163 -8.92 12.78 -7.71
CA ALA A 163 -9.61 14.03 -7.98
C ALA A 163 -10.36 14.46 -6.72
N LEU A 164 -10.18 15.72 -6.33
CA LEU A 164 -10.83 16.28 -5.15
C LEU A 164 -11.97 17.21 -5.55
#